data_3f1fe111e88f49ff2be28f70423dee8a
#
_entry.id   3f1fe111e88f49ff2be28f70423dee8a
#
_cell.length_a   1.000
_cell.length_b   1.000
_cell.length_c   1.000
_cell.angle_alpha   90.00
_cell.angle_beta   90.00
_cell.angle_gamma   90.00
#
_symmetry.space_group_name_H-M   'P 1'
#
loop_
_entity.id
_entity.type
_entity.pdbx_description
1 polymer ?
#
loop_
_entity_poly.entity_id
_entity_poly.type
_entity_poly.pdbx_seq_one_letter_code
_entity_poly.pdbx_strand_id
1 'polypeptide(L)'
;AVAIQRSFPEVEDICVCHDDHKQIKKNSGETIPYAAIYAVTPNFADLFQPELLAGDLKETLRDPSGVAVTRSFARKNFGRENILGETLLLVGYSQYLKDGRLQNVEEEKVYMVKAIVDDKSKSYLQYDLLIHLPESDYALTRVSWVNSYYSFLKLGKEGRKDKLEKKLNQDETYRKQYDIQGKQQLRPLSQVYFSGDQQIGFIKSRDRVALYLAGSIAIAILVIACFNYINISMTKSLQRL
;
A
#
# COMPACT_ATOMS: atom_id res chain seq x y z
N ALA A 1 -2.58 15.93 -2.54
CA ALA A 1 -2.48 15.56 -1.11
C ALA A 1 -2.23 16.80 -0.23
N VAL A 2 -1.12 17.51 -0.38
CA VAL A 2 -0.76 18.72 0.42
C VAL A 2 -1.88 19.77 0.43
N ALA A 3 -2.55 19.95 -0.70
CA ALA A 3 -3.69 20.85 -0.84
C ALA A 3 -4.83 20.53 0.14
N ILE A 4 -5.12 19.24 0.34
CA ILE A 4 -6.18 18.80 1.25
C ILE A 4 -5.83 19.22 2.69
N GLN A 5 -4.61 18.96 3.13
CA GLN A 5 -4.17 19.30 4.49
C GLN A 5 -4.22 20.82 4.75
N ARG A 6 -3.87 21.63 3.74
CA ARG A 6 -3.91 23.10 3.85
C ARG A 6 -5.34 23.66 3.86
N SER A 7 -6.26 23.04 3.11
CA SER A 7 -7.63 23.53 2.95
C SER A 7 -8.62 23.00 4.00
N PHE A 8 -8.32 21.88 4.62
CA PHE A 8 -9.24 21.18 5.54
C PHE A 8 -8.59 20.90 6.89
N PRO A 9 -8.82 21.75 7.92
CA PRO A 9 -8.20 21.62 9.24
C PRO A 9 -8.53 20.32 9.99
N GLU A 10 -9.59 19.61 9.57
CA GLU A 10 -9.95 18.31 10.12
C GLU A 10 -8.94 17.21 9.77
N VAL A 11 -8.09 17.45 8.79
CA VAL A 11 -7.04 16.53 8.36
C VAL A 11 -5.78 16.83 9.17
N GLU A 12 -5.49 15.94 10.13
CA GLU A 12 -4.33 16.07 11.02
C GLU A 12 -3.03 15.81 10.26
N ASP A 13 -3.04 14.76 9.42
CA ASP A 13 -1.85 14.36 8.67
C ASP A 13 -2.23 13.64 7.37
N ILE A 14 -1.32 13.69 6.38
CA ILE A 14 -1.47 13.02 5.08
C ILE A 14 -0.19 12.29 4.72
N CYS A 15 -0.30 10.97 4.57
CA CYS A 15 0.76 10.16 3.98
C CYS A 15 0.47 9.92 2.51
N VAL A 16 1.45 10.18 1.67
CA VAL A 16 1.39 9.91 0.23
C VAL A 16 2.31 8.74 -0.08
N CYS A 17 1.80 7.80 -0.85
CA CYS A 17 2.54 6.66 -1.36
C CYS A 17 2.46 6.61 -2.88
N HIS A 18 3.54 6.28 -3.52
CA HIS A 18 3.64 6.10 -4.97
C HIS A 18 4.22 4.72 -5.27
N ASP A 19 3.58 3.98 -6.17
CA ASP A 19 4.09 2.71 -6.68
C ASP A 19 5.23 2.99 -7.68
N ASP A 20 6.44 2.58 -7.33
CA ASP A 20 7.64 2.88 -8.09
C ASP A 20 8.16 1.61 -8.79
N HIS A 21 8.07 1.62 -10.12
CA HIS A 21 8.43 0.49 -10.97
C HIS A 21 9.90 0.55 -11.41
N LYS A 22 10.83 0.43 -10.46
CA LYS A 22 12.27 0.41 -10.74
C LYS A 22 12.83 -1.01 -10.72
N GLN A 23 13.80 -1.26 -11.57
CA GLN A 23 14.60 -2.46 -11.51
C GLN A 23 15.65 -2.32 -10.40
N ILE A 24 15.88 -3.39 -9.65
CA ILE A 24 16.87 -3.40 -8.58
C ILE A 24 18.09 -4.22 -9.00
N LYS A 25 19.28 -3.66 -8.82
CA LYS A 25 20.54 -4.39 -8.96
C LYS A 25 21.32 -4.35 -7.65
N LYS A 26 21.91 -5.47 -7.27
CA LYS A 26 22.86 -5.54 -6.15
C LYS A 26 24.21 -4.94 -6.55
N ASN A 27 25.07 -4.65 -5.59
CA ASN A 27 26.48 -4.26 -5.86
C ASN A 27 27.24 -5.27 -6.70
N SER A 28 26.87 -6.55 -6.64
CA SER A 28 27.44 -7.61 -7.48
C SER A 28 27.06 -7.52 -8.96
N GLY A 29 26.16 -6.59 -9.33
CA GLY A 29 25.57 -6.50 -10.66
C GLY A 29 24.40 -7.45 -10.90
N GLU A 30 24.08 -8.32 -9.95
CA GLU A 30 22.94 -9.23 -10.03
C GLU A 30 21.62 -8.46 -9.98
N THR A 31 20.74 -8.71 -10.94
CA THR A 31 19.40 -8.11 -10.98
C THR A 31 18.42 -8.88 -10.12
N ILE A 32 17.68 -8.18 -9.27
CA ILE A 32 16.56 -8.73 -8.52
C ILE A 32 15.31 -8.67 -9.41
N PRO A 33 14.71 -9.81 -9.78
CA PRO A 33 13.72 -9.88 -10.85
C PRO A 33 12.41 -9.13 -10.57
N TYR A 34 11.98 -9.06 -9.33
CA TYR A 34 10.75 -8.34 -8.92
C TYR A 34 10.79 -7.98 -7.44
N ALA A 35 10.45 -6.74 -7.16
CA ALA A 35 10.18 -6.28 -5.80
C ALA A 35 9.15 -5.15 -5.83
N ALA A 36 8.27 -5.12 -4.85
CA ALA A 36 7.31 -4.04 -4.69
C ALA A 36 7.99 -2.83 -4.02
N ILE A 37 8.26 -1.79 -4.80
CA ILE A 37 8.92 -0.57 -4.35
C ILE A 37 7.88 0.52 -4.18
N TYR A 38 7.84 1.15 -3.02
CA TYR A 38 6.98 2.32 -2.80
C TYR A 38 7.80 3.51 -2.33
N ALA A 39 7.66 4.62 -3.04
CA ALA A 39 8.09 5.92 -2.57
C ALA A 39 7.01 6.47 -1.63
N VAL A 40 7.40 6.83 -0.40
CA VAL A 40 6.46 7.26 0.65
C VAL A 40 6.95 8.53 1.33
N THR A 41 6.01 9.33 1.83
CA THR A 41 6.34 10.49 2.65
C THR A 41 6.88 10.04 4.02
N PRO A 42 7.78 10.82 4.66
CA PRO A 42 8.45 10.42 5.91
C PRO A 42 7.50 10.09 7.07
N ASN A 43 6.31 10.68 7.10
CA ASN A 43 5.28 10.42 8.11
C ASN A 43 4.61 9.04 7.97
N PHE A 44 4.97 8.25 6.94
CA PHE A 44 4.57 6.85 6.82
C PHE A 44 4.92 6.05 8.09
N ALA A 45 6.10 6.29 8.65
CA ALA A 45 6.56 5.63 9.87
C ALA A 45 5.64 5.92 11.07
N ASP A 46 5.16 7.15 11.20
CA ASP A 46 4.28 7.57 12.30
C ASP A 46 2.83 7.09 12.09
N LEU A 47 2.36 7.06 10.84
CA LEU A 47 0.98 6.71 10.52
C LEU A 47 0.73 5.19 10.56
N PHE A 48 1.64 4.41 9.97
CA PHE A 48 1.47 2.96 9.84
C PHE A 48 2.22 2.14 10.88
N GLN A 49 3.23 2.71 11.53
CA GLN A 49 4.01 2.12 12.62
C GLN A 49 4.43 0.66 12.33
N PRO A 50 5.10 0.39 11.19
CA PRO A 50 5.58 -0.96 10.92
C PRO A 50 6.58 -1.38 11.99
N GLU A 51 6.59 -2.67 12.31
CA GLU A 51 7.54 -3.22 13.29
C GLU A 51 8.97 -3.07 12.76
N LEU A 52 9.76 -2.25 13.44
CA LEU A 52 11.16 -2.01 13.10
C LEU A 52 12.04 -3.09 13.72
N LEU A 53 12.84 -3.77 12.89
CA LEU A 53 13.78 -4.80 13.33
C LEU A 53 15.19 -4.26 13.50
N ALA A 54 15.62 -3.32 12.66
CA ALA A 54 16.92 -2.70 12.74
C ALA A 54 16.94 -1.33 12.04
N GLY A 55 17.83 -0.43 12.48
CA GLY A 55 17.98 0.91 11.92
C GLY A 55 16.95 1.91 12.43
N ASP A 56 16.69 2.97 11.65
CA ASP A 56 15.69 4.01 11.94
C ASP A 56 14.86 4.28 10.68
N LEU A 57 13.59 3.87 10.71
CA LEU A 57 12.71 4.02 9.55
C LEU A 57 12.40 5.50 9.23
N LYS A 58 12.20 6.32 10.25
CA LYS A 58 11.83 7.72 10.06
C LYS A 58 12.96 8.53 9.43
N GLU A 59 14.18 8.34 9.93
CA GLU A 59 15.38 8.95 9.35
C GLU A 59 15.68 8.38 7.96
N THR A 60 15.47 7.07 7.75
CA THR A 60 15.62 6.45 6.43
C THR A 60 14.72 7.09 5.39
N LEU A 61 13.44 7.32 5.74
CA LEU A 61 12.46 7.91 4.83
C LEU A 61 12.62 9.43 4.64
N ARG A 62 13.45 10.11 5.43
CA ARG A 62 13.86 11.50 5.20
C ARG A 62 15.06 11.63 4.29
N ASP A 63 15.88 10.59 4.23
CA ASP A 63 17.08 10.57 3.41
C ASP A 63 16.74 10.18 1.97
N PRO A 64 17.00 11.05 0.97
CA PRO A 64 16.77 10.73 -0.45
C PRO A 64 17.53 9.49 -0.95
N SER A 65 18.61 9.09 -0.27
CA SER A 65 19.44 7.93 -0.60
C SER A 65 19.20 6.74 0.34
N GLY A 66 18.27 6.88 1.30
CA GLY A 66 17.92 5.83 2.24
C GLY A 66 16.87 4.88 1.65
N VAL A 67 16.99 3.61 1.96
CA VAL A 67 15.96 2.60 1.68
C VAL A 67 15.70 1.74 2.90
N ALA A 68 14.44 1.55 3.21
CA ALA A 68 14.01 0.54 4.17
C ALA A 68 13.57 -0.71 3.40
N VAL A 69 13.94 -1.87 3.91
CA VAL A 69 13.62 -3.16 3.28
C VAL A 69 12.89 -4.08 4.25
N THR A 70 12.07 -4.98 3.71
CA THR A 70 11.43 -6.01 4.54
C THR A 70 12.41 -7.14 4.86
N ARG A 71 12.15 -7.84 5.97
CA ARG A 71 12.92 -9.03 6.35
C ARG A 71 12.88 -10.11 5.27
N SER A 72 11.72 -10.38 4.67
CA SER A 72 11.58 -11.35 3.59
C SER A 72 12.41 -10.98 2.38
N PHE A 73 12.41 -9.70 1.99
CA PHE A 73 13.24 -9.22 0.89
C PHE A 73 14.73 -9.47 1.18
N ALA A 74 15.19 -9.12 2.39
CA ALA A 74 16.58 -9.34 2.80
C ALA A 74 16.96 -10.83 2.75
N ARG A 75 16.14 -11.69 3.36
CA ARG A 75 16.34 -13.13 3.39
C ARG A 75 16.34 -13.75 1.99
N LYS A 76 15.36 -13.39 1.16
CA LYS A 76 15.21 -13.93 -0.20
C LYS A 76 16.38 -13.57 -1.11
N ASN A 77 16.85 -12.32 -1.05
CA ASN A 77 17.82 -11.81 -2.02
C ASN A 77 19.26 -11.82 -1.52
N PHE A 78 19.49 -11.83 -0.18
CA PHE A 78 20.82 -11.78 0.42
C PHE A 78 21.15 -12.99 1.31
N GLY A 79 20.20 -13.91 1.51
CA GLY A 79 20.39 -15.10 2.35
C GLY A 79 20.51 -14.81 3.86
N ARG A 80 20.35 -13.54 4.27
CA ARG A 80 20.44 -13.08 5.68
C ARG A 80 19.41 -12.00 5.95
N GLU A 81 19.03 -11.83 7.22
CA GLU A 81 18.00 -10.87 7.62
C GLU A 81 18.57 -9.46 7.83
N ASN A 82 19.77 -9.36 8.38
CA ASN A 82 20.43 -8.07 8.58
C ASN A 82 21.32 -7.72 7.39
N ILE A 83 20.88 -6.72 6.63
CA ILE A 83 21.60 -6.16 5.48
C ILE A 83 21.76 -4.64 5.60
N LEU A 84 21.77 -4.10 6.85
CA LEU A 84 22.07 -2.68 7.06
C LEU A 84 23.42 -2.33 6.45
N GLY A 85 23.48 -1.19 5.75
CA GLY A 85 24.67 -0.71 5.08
C GLY A 85 24.90 -1.30 3.67
N GLU A 86 24.17 -2.33 3.27
CA GLU A 86 24.20 -2.78 1.87
C GLU A 86 23.67 -1.69 0.94
N THR A 87 24.16 -1.66 -0.30
CA THR A 87 23.68 -0.73 -1.30
C THR A 87 22.95 -1.44 -2.43
N LEU A 88 21.90 -0.78 -2.91
CA LEU A 88 21.05 -1.22 -4.01
C LEU A 88 21.08 -0.15 -5.10
N LEU A 89 21.30 -0.54 -6.34
CA LEU A 89 21.14 0.34 -7.47
C LEU A 89 19.71 0.17 -8.00
N LEU A 90 18.93 1.25 -7.94
CA LEU A 90 17.60 1.31 -8.52
C LEU A 90 17.68 2.00 -9.88
N VAL A 91 17.21 1.29 -10.91
CA VAL A 91 17.20 1.75 -12.30
C VAL A 91 15.77 1.96 -12.73
N GLY A 92 15.43 3.17 -13.10
CA GLY A 92 14.09 3.56 -13.55
C GLY A 92 14.14 4.44 -14.78
N TYR A 93 12.98 4.89 -15.22
CA TYR A 93 12.86 5.83 -16.33
C TYR A 93 12.11 7.06 -15.85
N SER A 94 12.75 8.22 -15.95
CA SER A 94 12.06 9.49 -15.80
C SER A 94 11.61 10.03 -17.16
N GLN A 95 10.42 10.63 -17.19
CA GLN A 95 9.89 11.26 -18.40
C GLN A 95 9.99 12.78 -18.26
N TYR A 96 10.61 13.40 -19.20
CA TYR A 96 10.61 14.85 -19.29
C TYR A 96 10.22 15.33 -20.69
N LEU A 97 9.63 16.52 -20.74
CA LEU A 97 9.22 17.15 -21.98
C LEU A 97 10.40 17.94 -22.56
N LYS A 98 10.93 17.50 -23.72
CA LYS A 98 11.94 18.24 -24.48
C LYS A 98 11.37 18.51 -25.86
N ASP A 99 11.37 19.77 -26.27
CA ASP A 99 10.86 20.23 -27.58
C ASP A 99 9.44 19.74 -27.90
N GLY A 100 8.54 19.72 -26.86
CA GLY A 100 7.17 19.25 -27.00
C GLY A 100 7.01 17.73 -27.12
N ARG A 101 8.08 16.94 -26.99
CA ARG A 101 8.06 15.49 -27.03
C ARG A 101 8.47 14.89 -25.67
N LEU A 102 7.74 13.87 -25.22
CA LEU A 102 8.13 13.09 -24.05
C LEU A 102 9.38 12.27 -24.37
N GLN A 103 10.43 12.45 -23.60
CA GLN A 103 11.66 11.64 -23.66
C GLN A 103 11.79 10.84 -22.37
N ASN A 104 12.09 9.56 -22.52
CA ASN A 104 12.42 8.68 -21.40
C ASN A 104 13.94 8.75 -21.20
N VAL A 105 14.36 9.06 -19.99
CA VAL A 105 15.75 9.00 -19.57
C VAL A 105 15.87 7.92 -18.51
N GLU A 106 16.82 7.03 -18.72
CA GLU A 106 17.20 6.05 -17.72
C GLU A 106 17.87 6.79 -16.55
N GLU A 107 17.34 6.58 -15.37
CA GLU A 107 17.84 7.17 -14.14
C GLU A 107 18.33 6.05 -13.22
N GLU A 108 19.61 6.08 -12.93
CA GLU A 108 20.23 5.18 -11.98
C GLU A 108 20.49 5.89 -10.66
N LYS A 109 20.04 5.31 -9.57
CA LYS A 109 20.26 5.88 -8.24
C LYS A 109 20.65 4.81 -7.24
N VAL A 110 21.73 5.08 -6.51
CA VAL A 110 22.20 4.20 -5.44
C VAL A 110 21.49 4.54 -4.14
N TYR A 111 20.96 3.51 -3.49
CA TYR A 111 20.31 3.59 -2.19
C TYR A 111 21.06 2.74 -1.18
N MET A 112 21.19 3.23 0.04
CA MET A 112 21.76 2.50 1.16
C MET A 112 20.64 1.95 2.06
N VAL A 113 20.70 0.68 2.41
CA VAL A 113 19.78 0.06 3.37
C VAL A 113 20.05 0.61 4.77
N LYS A 114 19.11 1.40 5.30
CA LYS A 114 19.21 2.07 6.61
C LYS A 114 18.18 1.61 7.62
N ALA A 115 17.16 0.87 7.16
CA ALA A 115 16.18 0.27 8.05
C ALA A 115 15.72 -1.10 7.53
N ILE A 116 15.40 -1.98 8.47
CA ILE A 116 14.80 -3.28 8.19
C ILE A 116 13.51 -3.39 8.99
N VAL A 117 12.41 -3.68 8.30
CA VAL A 117 11.08 -3.79 8.90
C VAL A 117 10.56 -5.22 8.80
N ASP A 118 9.68 -5.59 9.74
CA ASP A 118 9.02 -6.89 9.71
C ASP A 118 7.86 -6.88 8.71
N ASP A 119 7.82 -7.91 7.87
CA ASP A 119 6.75 -8.19 6.93
C ASP A 119 5.75 -9.24 7.40
N LYS A 120 6.01 -9.88 8.53
CA LYS A 120 5.04 -10.81 9.17
C LYS A 120 3.79 -10.11 9.67
N SER A 121 3.64 -8.88 9.31
CA SER A 121 2.65 -8.06 9.91
C SER A 121 1.23 -8.57 9.63
N LYS A 122 0.40 -8.35 10.59
CA LYS A 122 -1.05 -8.30 10.48
C LYS A 122 -1.50 -7.17 9.52
N SER A 123 -0.56 -6.53 8.83
CA SER A 123 -0.77 -5.45 7.89
C SER A 123 -1.21 -5.99 6.54
N TYR A 124 -2.16 -5.32 5.94
CA TYR A 124 -2.59 -5.53 4.57
C TYR A 124 -1.75 -4.75 3.56
N LEU A 125 -0.80 -3.94 4.03
CA LEU A 125 0.17 -3.23 3.17
C LEU A 125 1.20 -4.22 2.66
N GLN A 126 1.44 -4.22 1.35
CA GLN A 126 2.40 -5.10 0.69
C GLN A 126 3.48 -4.27 0.03
N TYR A 127 4.68 -4.38 0.54
CA TYR A 127 5.87 -3.74 -0.01
C TYR A 127 7.11 -4.59 0.32
N ASP A 128 8.12 -4.48 -0.51
CA ASP A 128 9.44 -5.04 -0.27
C ASP A 128 10.42 -3.93 0.14
N LEU A 129 10.32 -2.77 -0.53
CA LEU A 129 11.15 -1.61 -0.29
C LEU A 129 10.30 -0.35 -0.06
N LEU A 130 10.77 0.50 0.86
CA LEU A 130 10.26 1.85 1.06
C LEU A 130 11.39 2.85 0.83
N ILE A 131 11.15 3.83 -0.03
CA ILE A 131 12.08 4.91 -0.33
C ILE A 131 11.43 6.27 -0.09
N HIS A 132 12.26 7.29 0.01
CA HIS A 132 11.81 8.68 0.16
C HIS A 132 11.00 9.15 -1.06
N LEU A 133 9.82 9.74 -0.82
CA LEU A 133 9.04 10.45 -1.84
C LEU A 133 9.32 11.95 -1.73
N PRO A 134 9.99 12.58 -2.71
CA PRO A 134 10.26 14.02 -2.70
C PRO A 134 8.97 14.85 -2.73
N GLU A 135 8.94 15.97 -2.01
CA GLU A 135 7.77 16.86 -1.99
C GLU A 135 7.47 17.42 -3.39
N SER A 136 8.48 17.66 -4.20
CA SER A 136 8.33 18.08 -5.60
C SER A 136 7.39 17.18 -6.40
N ASP A 137 7.40 15.87 -6.12
CA ASP A 137 6.73 14.88 -6.94
C ASP A 137 5.23 14.82 -6.64
N TYR A 138 4.82 15.05 -5.39
CA TYR A 138 3.41 15.00 -4.99
C TYR A 138 2.77 16.38 -4.72
N ALA A 139 3.56 17.44 -4.65
CA ALA A 139 3.06 18.82 -4.54
C ALA A 139 2.53 19.35 -5.86
N LEU A 140 2.86 18.72 -7.00
CA LEU A 140 2.40 19.13 -8.31
C LEU A 140 0.89 19.10 -8.40
N THR A 141 0.32 20.22 -8.82
CA THR A 141 -1.13 20.42 -8.97
C THR A 141 -1.74 19.71 -10.18
N ARG A 142 -0.91 19.17 -11.07
CA ARG A 142 -1.39 18.45 -12.26
C ARG A 142 -1.36 16.94 -12.03
N VAL A 143 -2.53 16.32 -12.15
CA VAL A 143 -2.66 14.87 -12.18
C VAL A 143 -1.91 14.35 -13.42
N SER A 144 -0.83 13.66 -13.23
CA SER A 144 -0.20 12.89 -14.30
C SER A 144 -0.94 11.56 -14.45
N TRP A 145 -1.36 11.24 -15.66
CA TRP A 145 -2.00 9.96 -15.96
C TRP A 145 -1.04 8.76 -15.82
N VAL A 146 0.23 9.05 -15.64
CA VAL A 146 1.31 8.04 -15.60
C VAL A 146 1.62 7.57 -14.17
N ASN A 147 1.33 8.39 -13.16
CA ASN A 147 1.73 8.10 -11.78
C ASN A 147 0.51 7.92 -10.88
N SER A 148 0.38 6.73 -10.30
CA SER A 148 -0.66 6.41 -9.32
C SER A 148 -0.19 6.78 -7.91
N TYR A 149 -0.77 7.85 -7.35
CA TYR A 149 -0.53 8.24 -5.95
C TYR A 149 -1.67 7.80 -5.07
N TYR A 150 -1.34 7.17 -3.96
CA TYR A 150 -2.27 6.82 -2.90
C TYR A 150 -2.10 7.82 -1.75
N SER A 151 -3.19 8.42 -1.32
CA SER A 151 -3.17 9.38 -0.21
C SER A 151 -3.95 8.82 0.97
N PHE A 152 -3.27 8.68 2.11
CA PHE A 152 -3.87 8.24 3.36
C PHE A 152 -4.02 9.46 4.27
N LEU A 153 -5.26 9.71 4.71
CA LEU A 153 -5.60 10.85 5.54
C LEU A 153 -5.78 10.39 6.98
N LYS A 154 -5.08 11.05 7.91
CA LYS A 154 -5.36 10.94 9.34
C LYS A 154 -6.30 12.06 9.74
N LEU A 155 -7.49 11.71 10.18
CA LEU A 155 -8.45 12.68 10.69
C LEU A 155 -8.22 12.93 12.18
N GLY A 156 -8.34 14.19 12.60
CA GLY A 156 -8.31 14.57 13.99
C GLY A 156 -9.51 14.00 14.76
N LYS A 157 -9.51 14.12 16.09
CA LYS A 157 -10.54 13.54 16.97
C LYS A 157 -11.97 13.97 16.63
N GLU A 158 -12.15 15.16 16.09
CA GLU A 158 -13.45 15.69 15.67
C GLU A 158 -13.72 15.48 14.17
N GLY A 159 -12.74 14.95 13.43
CA GLY A 159 -12.82 14.72 11.99
C GLY A 159 -13.78 13.57 11.69
N ARG A 160 -14.84 13.85 10.94
CA ARG A 160 -15.80 12.84 10.47
C ARG A 160 -15.66 12.67 8.97
N LYS A 161 -15.44 11.43 8.54
CA LYS A 161 -15.33 11.05 7.12
C LYS A 161 -16.42 11.72 6.26
N ASP A 162 -17.69 11.56 6.66
CA ASP A 162 -18.83 12.02 5.84
C ASP A 162 -18.86 13.55 5.70
N LYS A 163 -18.47 14.27 6.76
CA LYS A 163 -18.36 15.74 6.72
C LYS A 163 -17.23 16.18 5.78
N LEU A 164 -16.06 15.55 5.88
CA LEU A 164 -14.93 15.88 5.03
C LEU A 164 -15.22 15.54 3.56
N GLU A 165 -15.78 14.36 3.28
CA GLU A 165 -16.17 13.95 1.95
C GLU A 165 -17.17 14.92 1.30
N LYS A 166 -18.15 15.39 2.09
CA LYS A 166 -19.11 16.41 1.64
C LYS A 166 -18.42 17.73 1.33
N LYS A 167 -17.51 18.21 2.20
CA LYS A 167 -16.75 19.44 1.98
C LYS A 167 -15.86 19.34 0.72
N LEU A 168 -15.10 18.26 0.55
CA LEU A 168 -14.25 18.01 -0.63
C LEU A 168 -15.04 18.08 -1.93
N ASN A 169 -16.30 17.63 -1.93
CA ASN A 169 -17.15 17.62 -3.11
C ASN A 169 -17.93 18.92 -3.33
N GLN A 170 -18.15 19.72 -2.30
CA GLN A 170 -18.95 20.97 -2.37
C GLN A 170 -18.08 22.23 -2.47
N ASP A 171 -16.81 22.19 -2.06
CA ASP A 171 -15.92 23.35 -2.15
C ASP A 171 -15.47 23.61 -3.59
N GLU A 172 -16.23 24.47 -4.27
CA GLU A 172 -15.93 24.84 -5.65
C GLU A 172 -14.58 25.55 -5.80
N THR A 173 -14.16 26.33 -4.81
CA THR A 173 -12.90 27.06 -4.83
C THR A 173 -11.73 26.07 -4.84
N TYR A 174 -11.76 25.13 -3.91
CA TYR A 174 -10.78 24.03 -3.84
C TYR A 174 -10.77 23.22 -5.14
N ARG A 175 -11.96 22.82 -5.64
CA ARG A 175 -12.07 22.00 -6.85
C ARG A 175 -11.55 22.70 -8.10
N LYS A 176 -11.84 23.99 -8.26
CA LYS A 176 -11.35 24.81 -9.40
C LYS A 176 -9.85 25.05 -9.30
N GLN A 177 -9.36 25.37 -8.09
CA GLN A 177 -7.94 25.66 -7.87
C GLN A 177 -7.03 24.47 -8.20
N TYR A 178 -7.51 23.24 -7.92
CA TYR A 178 -6.72 22.01 -8.11
C TYR A 178 -7.21 21.14 -9.28
N ASP A 179 -8.06 21.67 -10.14
CA ASP A 179 -8.64 20.99 -11.32
C ASP A 179 -9.19 19.59 -10.98
N ILE A 180 -9.94 19.51 -9.86
CA ILE A 180 -10.49 18.24 -9.38
C ILE A 180 -11.75 17.91 -10.17
N GLN A 181 -11.63 16.90 -11.03
CA GLN A 181 -12.77 16.37 -11.79
C GLN A 181 -13.35 15.14 -11.07
N GLY A 182 -14.65 14.94 -11.22
CA GLY A 182 -15.35 13.82 -10.63
C GLY A 182 -15.60 13.94 -9.11
N LYS A 183 -16.23 12.92 -8.57
CA LYS A 183 -16.59 12.85 -7.13
C LYS A 183 -15.44 12.24 -6.33
N GLN A 184 -15.03 12.93 -5.27
CA GLN A 184 -14.06 12.41 -4.32
C GLN A 184 -14.76 11.51 -3.30
N GLN A 185 -14.21 10.32 -3.07
CA GLN A 185 -14.70 9.38 -2.06
C GLN A 185 -13.60 9.10 -1.05
N LEU A 186 -13.96 9.16 0.23
CA LEU A 186 -13.09 8.73 1.32
C LEU A 186 -13.50 7.34 1.77
N ARG A 187 -12.55 6.44 1.85
CA ARG A 187 -12.78 5.07 2.30
C ARG A 187 -12.01 4.79 3.59
N PRO A 188 -12.68 4.34 4.65
CA PRO A 188 -11.98 3.94 5.87
C PRO A 188 -10.98 2.83 5.57
N LEU A 189 -9.77 2.94 6.12
CA LEU A 189 -8.70 2.00 5.86
C LEU A 189 -9.10 0.56 6.23
N SER A 190 -9.88 0.39 7.31
CA SER A 190 -10.44 -0.92 7.71
C SER A 190 -11.36 -1.58 6.69
N GLN A 191 -11.95 -0.81 5.76
CA GLN A 191 -12.83 -1.32 4.73
C GLN A 191 -12.13 -1.60 3.40
N VAL A 192 -10.91 -1.07 3.21
CA VAL A 192 -10.17 -1.20 1.95
C VAL A 192 -9.78 -2.66 1.69
N TYR A 193 -9.45 -3.42 2.74
CA TYR A 193 -9.09 -4.83 2.61
C TYR A 193 -10.18 -5.68 1.94
N PHE A 194 -11.46 -5.39 2.19
CA PHE A 194 -12.60 -6.11 1.64
C PHE A 194 -13.32 -5.37 0.50
N SER A 195 -12.67 -4.37 -0.10
CA SER A 195 -13.32 -3.59 -1.16
C SER A 195 -13.42 -4.31 -2.50
N GLY A 196 -12.65 -5.38 -2.68
CA GLY A 196 -12.52 -6.05 -3.99
C GLY A 196 -11.80 -5.21 -5.05
N ASP A 197 -11.32 -4.04 -4.69
CA ASP A 197 -10.67 -3.09 -5.58
C ASP A 197 -9.22 -3.52 -5.80
N GLN A 198 -8.99 -4.29 -6.85
CA GLN A 198 -7.66 -4.82 -7.19
C GLN A 198 -6.69 -3.75 -7.72
N GLN A 199 -7.14 -2.51 -7.86
CA GLN A 199 -6.34 -1.44 -8.44
C GLN A 199 -5.31 -0.83 -7.47
N ILE A 200 -5.37 -1.19 -6.19
CA ILE A 200 -4.41 -0.69 -5.19
C ILE A 200 -3.37 -1.76 -4.92
N GLY A 201 -2.32 -1.83 -5.74
CA GLY A 201 -1.22 -2.80 -5.61
C GLY A 201 -0.55 -2.80 -4.22
N PHE A 202 -0.56 -1.66 -3.54
CA PHE A 202 -0.02 -1.46 -2.18
C PHE A 202 -0.87 -2.13 -1.08
N ILE A 203 -2.14 -2.42 -1.35
CA ILE A 203 -3.05 -3.00 -0.36
C ILE A 203 -3.55 -4.35 -0.84
N LYS A 204 -3.30 -5.38 -0.02
CA LYS A 204 -3.89 -6.69 -0.25
C LYS A 204 -5.40 -6.61 -0.06
N SER A 205 -6.16 -6.74 -1.13
CA SER A 205 -7.62 -6.82 -1.07
C SER A 205 -8.09 -8.27 -1.25
N ARG A 206 -9.19 -8.62 -0.60
CA ARG A 206 -9.88 -9.91 -0.80
C ARG A 206 -11.33 -9.66 -1.14
N ASP A 207 -11.84 -10.46 -2.08
CA ASP A 207 -13.24 -10.43 -2.44
C ASP A 207 -14.07 -11.12 -1.36
N ARG A 208 -15.09 -10.42 -0.85
CA ARG A 208 -16.07 -10.98 0.08
C ARG A 208 -16.88 -12.11 -0.53
N VAL A 209 -17.10 -12.07 -1.84
CA VAL A 209 -17.87 -13.12 -2.55
C VAL A 209 -17.21 -14.47 -2.37
N ALA A 210 -15.89 -14.58 -2.50
CA ALA A 210 -15.15 -15.82 -2.28
C ALA A 210 -15.35 -16.37 -0.85
N LEU A 211 -15.42 -15.45 0.13
CA LEU A 211 -15.64 -15.82 1.53
C LEU A 211 -17.05 -16.38 1.78
N TYR A 212 -18.05 -15.72 1.20
CA TYR A 212 -19.45 -16.18 1.27
C TYR A 212 -19.64 -17.52 0.56
N LEU A 213 -18.98 -17.68 -0.60
CA LEU A 213 -19.02 -18.95 -1.36
C LEU A 213 -18.42 -20.11 -0.54
N ALA A 214 -17.25 -19.91 0.06
CA ALA A 214 -16.62 -20.91 0.90
C ALA A 214 -17.50 -21.24 2.14
N GLY A 215 -18.08 -20.22 2.77
CA GLY A 215 -19.00 -20.40 3.90
C GLY A 215 -20.26 -21.18 3.53
N SER A 216 -20.86 -20.89 2.38
CA SER A 216 -22.06 -21.61 1.91
C SER A 216 -21.78 -23.08 1.61
N ILE A 217 -20.62 -23.40 1.02
CA ILE A 217 -20.17 -24.77 0.78
C ILE A 217 -19.97 -25.51 2.11
N ALA A 218 -19.33 -24.89 3.09
CA ALA A 218 -19.10 -25.46 4.39
C ALA A 218 -20.43 -25.80 5.10
N ILE A 219 -21.42 -24.90 5.04
CA ILE A 219 -22.76 -25.13 5.59
C ILE A 219 -23.45 -26.29 4.87
N ALA A 220 -23.37 -26.34 3.54
CA ALA A 220 -23.96 -27.43 2.76
C ALA A 220 -23.38 -28.81 3.15
N ILE A 221 -22.07 -28.90 3.30
CA ILE A 221 -21.38 -30.12 3.75
C ILE A 221 -21.86 -30.52 5.16
N LEU A 222 -21.98 -29.56 6.08
CA LEU A 222 -22.48 -29.82 7.43
C LEU A 222 -23.90 -30.37 7.42
N VAL A 223 -24.77 -29.79 6.61
CA VAL A 223 -26.17 -30.26 6.46
C VAL A 223 -26.20 -31.69 5.95
N ILE A 224 -25.41 -32.03 4.92
CA ILE A 224 -25.32 -33.40 4.38
C ILE A 224 -24.80 -34.36 5.46
N ALA A 225 -23.79 -33.99 6.22
CA ALA A 225 -23.27 -34.80 7.31
C ALA A 225 -24.32 -35.07 8.40
N CYS A 226 -25.10 -34.05 8.77
CA CYS A 226 -26.23 -34.20 9.72
C CYS A 226 -27.29 -35.16 9.20
N PHE A 227 -27.69 -35.05 7.94
CA PHE A 227 -28.65 -35.98 7.34
C PHE A 227 -28.12 -37.42 7.32
N ASN A 228 -26.86 -37.63 6.95
CA ASN A 228 -26.23 -38.92 6.98
C ASN A 228 -26.20 -39.50 8.40
N TYR A 229 -25.87 -38.71 9.40
CA TYR A 229 -25.90 -39.14 10.80
C TYR A 229 -27.31 -39.55 11.28
N ILE A 230 -28.32 -38.72 10.96
CA ILE A 230 -29.72 -39.03 11.30
C ILE A 230 -30.16 -40.33 10.66
N ASN A 231 -29.89 -40.54 9.37
CA ASN A 231 -30.25 -41.77 8.66
C ASN A 231 -29.62 -43.01 9.28
N ILE A 232 -28.33 -42.95 9.61
CA ILE A 232 -27.62 -44.07 10.28
C ILE A 232 -28.19 -44.33 11.69
N SER A 233 -28.48 -43.27 12.44
CA SER A 233 -29.05 -43.39 13.79
C SER A 233 -30.44 -43.99 13.76
N MET A 234 -31.30 -43.60 12.82
CA MET A 234 -32.63 -44.17 12.64
C MET A 234 -32.58 -45.65 12.26
N THR A 235 -31.71 -46.03 11.31
CA THR A 235 -31.55 -47.43 10.90
C THR A 235 -31.09 -48.32 12.05
N LYS A 236 -30.14 -47.86 12.86
CA LYS A 236 -29.68 -48.59 14.06
C LYS A 236 -30.75 -48.69 15.15
N SER A 237 -31.63 -47.72 15.30
CA SER A 237 -32.72 -47.73 16.25
C SER A 237 -33.80 -48.77 15.84
N LEU A 238 -34.13 -48.84 14.53
CA LEU A 238 -35.08 -49.84 14.00
C LEU A 238 -34.60 -51.29 14.06
N GLN A 239 -33.29 -51.52 14.05
CA GLN A 239 -32.71 -52.86 14.18
C GLN A 239 -32.69 -53.40 15.63
N ARG A 240 -32.96 -52.54 16.60
CA ARG A 240 -32.99 -52.89 18.03
C ARG A 240 -34.41 -53.15 18.57
N LEU A 241 -35.42 -52.98 17.74
CA LEU A 241 -36.82 -53.35 17.98
C LEU A 241 -37.11 -54.71 17.37
#